data_2faaffa7533d28e61f476045c81bc977
#
_entry.id   2faaffa7533d28e61f476045c81bc977
#
_cell.length_a   1.000
_cell.length_b   1.000
_cell.length_c   1.000
_cell.angle_alpha   90.00
_cell.angle_beta   90.00
_cell.angle_gamma   90.00
#
_symmetry.space_group_name_H-M   'P 1'
#
loop_
_entity.id
_entity.type
_entity.pdbx_description
1 polymer ?
#
loop_
_entity_poly.entity_id
_entity_poly.type
_entity_poly.pdbx_seq_one_letter_code
_entity_poly.pdbx_strand_id
1 'polypeptide(L)'
;MVASEIGLLSATPWFFVFVPPLAFTIAYYLISRWVHGFNQTFDLAAHRALVKSWQPERHPTVDVFLPVAGEPIEVLHNTWTHVARLRDHYPGEVTPYVLDDSNSPQLAQMAVDFGFVYGTRNKLGWFKKAGNLQFGFRNSDSDYILILDADFAPRPDLLNEMLPYMEADPRLGIVQSPQFFRILDSQNWIERGAGAVQELFYRTVQVSRQRNDGAICVGSCAVYRRAALEENGGTTLIGHSEDVHTGFDLRRLGWDLQYIPVALATGVCPDNVGGFFNQQYRWCTGSMSLLGSKKFWTTKLRPVTRACYLSGFFYYIHTALFTVVSPLIPIVLLLARPDLIRWQNTALVLPGLLYATVVFPLWHRNPYRLEAWAARMMYGWAHVFAIWDIVRRNRMAWQPTGSSGAKKNKTRRFWIAVIAWGGGTALLWVFLSIWRMLTMGPLNFALVLASGLFYATIVGRVLVQPRPTEAV
;
A
#
# COMPACT_ATOMS: atom_id res chain seq x y z
N MET A 1 19.45 18.01 10.71
CA MET A 1 18.63 18.41 9.56
C MET A 1 18.16 19.87 9.70
N VAL A 2 17.22 20.22 10.61
CA VAL A 2 16.70 21.60 10.74
C VAL A 2 17.81 22.63 10.96
N ALA A 3 18.75 22.38 11.89
CA ALA A 3 19.86 23.30 12.16
C ALA A 3 20.81 23.49 10.95
N SER A 4 21.07 22.41 10.20
CA SER A 4 21.89 22.46 8.98
C SER A 4 21.23 23.31 7.90
N GLU A 5 19.92 23.26 7.83
CA GLU A 5 19.12 23.96 6.82
C GLU A 5 18.94 25.43 7.13
N ILE A 6 18.75 25.78 8.43
CA ILE A 6 18.78 27.18 8.86
C ILE A 6 20.14 27.80 8.54
N GLY A 7 21.23 27.10 8.82
CA GLY A 7 22.59 27.54 8.44
C GLY A 7 22.77 27.70 6.94
N LEU A 8 22.22 26.77 6.14
CA LEU A 8 22.25 26.81 4.67
C LEU A 8 21.45 27.99 4.12
N LEU A 9 20.25 28.22 4.63
CA LEU A 9 19.37 29.33 4.23
C LEU A 9 19.98 30.70 4.56
N SER A 10 20.62 30.85 5.73
CA SER A 10 21.29 32.07 6.10
C SER A 10 22.48 32.38 5.18
N ALA A 11 23.19 31.35 4.71
CA ALA A 11 24.31 31.47 3.79
C ALA A 11 23.91 31.62 2.32
N THR A 12 22.69 31.19 1.96
CA THR A 12 22.28 31.10 0.57
C THR A 12 20.76 31.30 0.42
N PRO A 13 20.25 32.56 0.41
CA PRO A 13 18.82 32.86 0.43
C PRO A 13 18.00 32.19 -0.69
N TRP A 14 18.55 31.95 -1.86
CA TRP A 14 17.84 31.31 -2.98
C TRP A 14 17.54 29.82 -2.73
N PHE A 15 18.13 29.17 -1.72
CA PHE A 15 17.70 27.85 -1.25
C PHE A 15 16.28 27.85 -0.67
N PHE A 16 15.65 29.01 -0.51
CA PHE A 16 14.24 29.11 -0.12
C PHE A 16 13.29 28.24 -0.97
N VAL A 17 13.66 27.93 -2.19
CA VAL A 17 12.88 27.01 -3.07
C VAL A 17 12.72 25.60 -2.46
N PHE A 18 13.65 25.17 -1.61
CA PHE A 18 13.59 23.86 -0.95
C PHE A 18 12.86 23.89 0.39
N VAL A 19 12.55 25.07 0.95
CA VAL A 19 11.86 25.20 2.25
C VAL A 19 10.46 24.57 2.24
N PRO A 20 9.59 24.82 1.25
CA PRO A 20 8.26 24.22 1.25
C PRO A 20 8.26 22.68 1.25
N PRO A 21 8.99 21.98 0.36
CA PRO A 21 9.05 20.52 0.39
C PRO A 21 9.67 19.97 1.69
N LEU A 22 10.62 20.68 2.27
CA LEU A 22 11.24 20.32 3.53
C LEU A 22 10.32 20.51 4.71
N ALA A 23 9.68 21.68 4.83
CA ALA A 23 8.69 21.95 5.88
C ALA A 23 7.55 20.93 5.85
N PHE A 24 7.09 20.58 4.65
CA PHE A 24 6.11 19.50 4.46
C PHE A 24 6.64 18.15 4.95
N THR A 25 7.89 17.81 4.61
CA THR A 25 8.53 16.56 5.06
C THR A 25 8.64 16.51 6.58
N ILE A 26 9.04 17.61 7.23
CA ILE A 26 9.09 17.72 8.70
C ILE A 26 7.69 17.53 9.29
N ALA A 27 6.70 18.23 8.78
CA ALA A 27 5.30 18.09 9.23
C ALA A 27 4.79 16.65 9.08
N TYR A 28 5.07 16.01 7.96
CA TYR A 28 4.74 14.59 7.74
C TYR A 28 5.38 13.69 8.80
N TYR A 29 6.68 13.86 9.08
CA TYR A 29 7.37 13.04 10.08
C TYR A 29 6.88 13.32 11.50
N LEU A 30 6.58 14.55 11.84
CA LEU A 30 6.02 14.90 13.17
C LEU A 30 4.64 14.26 13.36
N ILE A 31 3.74 14.37 12.36
CA ILE A 31 2.43 13.73 12.41
C ILE A 31 2.57 12.21 12.48
N SER A 32 3.43 11.63 11.64
CA SER A 32 3.68 10.18 11.64
C SER A 32 4.27 9.73 12.99
N ARG A 33 5.20 10.49 13.58
CA ARG A 33 5.77 10.19 14.88
C ARG A 33 4.72 10.26 15.99
N TRP A 34 3.84 11.25 15.94
CA TRP A 34 2.75 11.38 16.89
C TRP A 34 1.78 10.19 16.80
N VAL A 35 1.37 9.81 15.59
CA VAL A 35 0.44 8.71 15.35
C VAL A 35 1.05 7.34 15.66
N HIS A 36 2.33 7.12 15.33
CA HIS A 36 2.97 5.80 15.40
C HIS A 36 3.95 5.67 16.58
N GLY A 37 4.20 6.76 17.32
CA GLY A 37 5.33 6.86 18.24
C GLY A 37 5.20 6.12 19.58
N PHE A 38 4.00 5.65 19.91
CA PHE A 38 3.71 4.95 21.17
C PHE A 38 3.07 3.61 20.83
N ASN A 39 3.88 2.69 20.34
CA ASN A 39 3.42 1.35 19.97
C ASN A 39 2.84 0.63 21.18
N GLN A 40 1.55 0.33 21.14
CA GLN A 40 1.05 -0.85 21.82
C GLN A 40 1.31 -2.04 20.89
N THR A 41 1.93 -3.08 21.41
CA THR A 41 2.01 -4.37 20.75
C THR A 41 0.60 -4.98 20.76
N PHE A 42 0.26 -5.67 19.68
CA PHE A 42 -0.95 -6.49 19.66
C PHE A 42 -0.85 -7.56 20.75
N ASP A 43 -1.88 -7.65 21.56
CA ASP A 43 -1.97 -8.67 22.61
C ASP A 43 -2.45 -9.99 22.01
N LEU A 44 -1.49 -10.82 21.61
CA LEU A 44 -1.74 -12.14 21.04
C LEU A 44 -2.38 -13.09 22.07
N ALA A 45 -2.12 -12.92 23.37
CA ALA A 45 -2.70 -13.77 24.40
C ALA A 45 -4.20 -13.45 24.59
N ALA A 46 -4.55 -12.17 24.63
CA ALA A 46 -5.94 -11.73 24.66
C ALA A 46 -6.70 -12.16 23.39
N HIS A 47 -6.09 -12.04 22.21
CA HIS A 47 -6.66 -12.54 20.96
C HIS A 47 -6.96 -14.04 21.03
N ARG A 48 -5.99 -14.87 21.43
CA ARG A 48 -6.17 -16.32 21.56
C ARG A 48 -7.23 -16.68 22.62
N ALA A 49 -7.29 -15.93 23.71
CA ALA A 49 -8.32 -16.11 24.73
C ALA A 49 -9.72 -15.84 24.18
N LEU A 50 -9.89 -14.74 23.43
CA LEU A 50 -11.15 -14.39 22.77
C LEU A 50 -11.58 -15.48 21.79
N VAL A 51 -10.70 -15.89 20.88
CA VAL A 51 -10.99 -16.95 19.91
C VAL A 51 -11.37 -18.27 20.58
N LYS A 52 -10.61 -18.67 21.62
CA LYS A 52 -10.90 -19.91 22.37
C LYS A 52 -12.20 -19.85 23.14
N SER A 53 -12.57 -18.69 23.68
CA SER A 53 -13.81 -18.52 24.47
C SER A 53 -15.07 -18.42 23.62
N TRP A 54 -14.92 -18.21 22.31
CA TRP A 54 -16.04 -18.05 21.39
C TRP A 54 -16.69 -19.41 21.10
N GLN A 55 -17.83 -19.64 21.72
CA GLN A 55 -18.62 -20.87 21.61
C GLN A 55 -20.09 -20.45 21.42
N PRO A 56 -20.48 -19.95 20.24
CA PRO A 56 -21.83 -19.48 20.01
C PRO A 56 -22.82 -20.66 19.97
N GLU A 57 -24.06 -20.45 20.42
CA GLU A 57 -25.13 -21.43 20.27
C GLU A 57 -25.45 -21.70 18.79
N ARG A 58 -25.37 -20.67 17.97
CA ARG A 58 -25.49 -20.72 16.51
C ARG A 58 -24.33 -19.96 15.90
N HIS A 59 -23.60 -20.61 15.02
CA HIS A 59 -22.58 -19.92 14.22
C HIS A 59 -23.26 -19.01 13.20
N PRO A 60 -22.80 -17.73 13.06
CA PRO A 60 -23.37 -16.80 12.08
C PRO A 60 -23.09 -17.27 10.65
N THR A 61 -23.97 -16.89 9.74
CA THR A 61 -23.82 -17.18 8.30
C THR A 61 -22.86 -16.20 7.64
N VAL A 62 -22.10 -16.66 6.63
CA VAL A 62 -21.09 -15.85 5.96
C VAL A 62 -21.16 -16.02 4.43
N ASP A 63 -21.32 -14.91 3.71
CA ASP A 63 -21.12 -14.88 2.27
C ASP A 63 -19.65 -14.53 1.97
N VAL A 64 -18.99 -15.28 1.09
CA VAL A 64 -17.62 -14.99 0.66
C VAL A 64 -17.65 -14.42 -0.75
N PHE A 65 -17.33 -13.14 -0.91
CA PHE A 65 -17.31 -12.48 -2.20
C PHE A 65 -15.94 -12.59 -2.85
N LEU A 66 -15.92 -13.18 -4.05
CA LEU A 66 -14.76 -13.42 -4.90
C LEU A 66 -14.91 -12.60 -6.20
N PRO A 67 -14.58 -11.29 -6.17
CA PRO A 67 -14.66 -10.46 -7.37
C PRO A 67 -13.58 -10.85 -8.37
N VAL A 68 -13.98 -11.11 -9.61
CA VAL A 68 -13.12 -11.53 -10.72
C VAL A 68 -13.30 -10.58 -11.90
N ALA A 69 -12.21 -10.29 -12.62
CA ALA A 69 -12.21 -9.40 -13.78
C ALA A 69 -11.19 -9.81 -14.86
N GLY A 70 -10.96 -11.11 -15.02
CA GLY A 70 -10.07 -11.69 -16.03
C GLY A 70 -8.68 -12.03 -15.51
N GLU A 71 -8.56 -12.35 -14.23
CA GLU A 71 -7.36 -12.92 -13.64
C GLU A 71 -7.06 -14.33 -14.22
N PRO A 72 -5.78 -14.79 -14.17
CA PRO A 72 -5.39 -16.11 -14.65
C PRO A 72 -6.14 -17.24 -13.91
N ILE A 73 -6.55 -18.27 -14.64
CA ILE A 73 -7.33 -19.40 -14.09
C ILE A 73 -6.57 -20.11 -12.95
N GLU A 74 -5.28 -20.27 -13.09
CA GLU A 74 -4.42 -20.94 -12.09
C GLU A 74 -4.46 -20.19 -10.76
N VAL A 75 -4.45 -18.85 -10.80
CA VAL A 75 -4.53 -17.99 -9.60
C VAL A 75 -5.91 -18.15 -8.94
N LEU A 76 -6.98 -18.12 -9.75
CA LEU A 76 -8.35 -18.28 -9.27
C LEU A 76 -8.56 -19.69 -8.68
N HIS A 77 -8.09 -20.72 -9.36
CA HIS A 77 -8.22 -22.12 -8.89
C HIS A 77 -7.51 -22.31 -7.54
N ASN A 78 -6.31 -21.76 -7.39
CA ASN A 78 -5.59 -21.80 -6.11
C ASN A 78 -6.40 -21.11 -5.00
N THR A 79 -6.87 -19.90 -5.22
CA THR A 79 -7.65 -19.15 -4.24
C THR A 79 -8.95 -19.87 -3.89
N TRP A 80 -9.70 -20.37 -4.90
CA TRP A 80 -10.98 -21.07 -4.66
C TRP A 80 -10.79 -22.40 -3.94
N THR A 81 -9.68 -23.10 -4.17
CA THR A 81 -9.32 -24.30 -3.38
C THR A 81 -9.18 -23.97 -1.88
N HIS A 82 -8.58 -22.83 -1.55
CA HIS A 82 -8.44 -22.39 -0.15
C HIS A 82 -9.77 -21.90 0.42
N VAL A 83 -10.61 -21.24 -0.39
CA VAL A 83 -11.97 -20.84 0.01
C VAL A 83 -12.85 -22.07 0.29
N ALA A 84 -12.76 -23.11 -0.53
CA ALA A 84 -13.47 -24.38 -0.27
C ALA A 84 -13.04 -25.00 1.08
N ARG A 85 -11.73 -25.02 1.37
CA ARG A 85 -11.21 -25.49 2.67
C ARG A 85 -11.68 -24.62 3.83
N LEU A 86 -11.77 -23.30 3.66
CA LEU A 86 -12.32 -22.39 4.67
C LEU A 86 -13.79 -22.69 4.92
N ARG A 87 -14.61 -22.85 3.85
CA ARG A 87 -16.01 -23.24 3.95
C ARG A 87 -16.19 -24.56 4.71
N ASP A 88 -15.41 -25.57 4.35
CA ASP A 88 -15.53 -26.91 4.95
C ASP A 88 -15.01 -26.95 6.40
N HIS A 89 -14.17 -25.99 6.80
CA HIS A 89 -13.61 -25.88 8.15
C HIS A 89 -14.52 -25.11 9.12
N TYR A 90 -15.27 -24.13 8.62
CA TYR A 90 -16.11 -23.30 9.45
C TYR A 90 -17.39 -24.05 9.86
N PRO A 91 -17.76 -24.07 11.18
CA PRO A 91 -18.93 -24.85 11.63
C PRO A 91 -20.29 -24.29 11.20
N GLY A 92 -20.34 -23.01 10.82
CA GLY A 92 -21.55 -22.36 10.33
C GLY A 92 -21.71 -22.47 8.80
N GLU A 93 -22.75 -21.85 8.27
CA GLU A 93 -23.00 -21.79 6.84
C GLU A 93 -22.08 -20.77 6.15
N VAL A 94 -21.41 -21.19 5.09
CA VAL A 94 -20.55 -20.33 4.23
C VAL A 94 -20.96 -20.51 2.78
N THR A 95 -21.35 -19.41 2.15
CA THR A 95 -21.74 -19.39 0.72
C THR A 95 -20.74 -18.55 -0.09
N PRO A 96 -19.82 -19.18 -0.86
CA PRO A 96 -18.94 -18.44 -1.74
C PRO A 96 -19.67 -17.99 -3.02
N TYR A 97 -19.51 -16.68 -3.34
CA TYR A 97 -20.04 -16.03 -4.53
C TYR A 97 -18.91 -15.62 -5.46
N VAL A 98 -18.85 -16.20 -6.65
CA VAL A 98 -17.99 -15.76 -7.74
C VAL A 98 -18.67 -14.60 -8.45
N LEU A 99 -18.12 -13.40 -8.32
CA LEU A 99 -18.67 -12.18 -8.90
C LEU A 99 -17.84 -11.84 -10.15
N ASP A 100 -18.29 -12.32 -11.33
CA ASP A 100 -17.50 -12.27 -12.56
C ASP A 100 -17.86 -11.08 -13.46
N ASP A 101 -16.92 -10.14 -13.61
CA ASP A 101 -16.98 -9.00 -14.54
C ASP A 101 -16.41 -9.32 -15.94
N SER A 102 -15.85 -10.53 -16.15
CA SER A 102 -15.35 -10.98 -17.46
C SER A 102 -16.39 -11.77 -18.25
N ASN A 103 -17.44 -12.28 -17.59
CA ASN A 103 -18.49 -13.12 -18.16
C ASN A 103 -17.91 -14.35 -18.86
N SER A 104 -17.03 -15.09 -18.19
CA SER A 104 -16.31 -16.24 -18.73
C SER A 104 -17.09 -17.55 -18.51
N PRO A 105 -17.48 -18.28 -19.58
CA PRO A 105 -18.10 -19.60 -19.43
C PRO A 105 -17.21 -20.61 -18.69
N GLN A 106 -15.89 -20.49 -18.81
CA GLN A 106 -14.93 -21.35 -18.11
C GLN A 106 -14.98 -21.10 -16.59
N LEU A 107 -15.10 -19.83 -16.16
CA LEU A 107 -15.25 -19.50 -14.75
C LEU A 107 -16.61 -19.95 -14.20
N ALA A 108 -17.68 -19.85 -15.01
CA ALA A 108 -18.99 -20.35 -14.62
C ALA A 108 -18.95 -21.87 -14.35
N GLN A 109 -18.31 -22.65 -15.24
CA GLN A 109 -18.15 -24.09 -15.04
C GLN A 109 -17.30 -24.39 -13.81
N MET A 110 -16.15 -23.71 -13.65
CA MET A 110 -15.30 -23.90 -12.47
C MET A 110 -16.02 -23.57 -11.17
N ALA A 111 -16.88 -22.54 -11.14
CA ALA A 111 -17.68 -22.23 -9.95
C ALA A 111 -18.65 -23.38 -9.60
N VAL A 112 -19.29 -24.00 -10.60
CA VAL A 112 -20.13 -25.20 -10.41
C VAL A 112 -19.30 -26.35 -9.84
N ASP A 113 -18.10 -26.59 -10.34
CA ASP A 113 -17.23 -27.68 -9.91
C ASP A 113 -16.80 -27.51 -8.43
N PHE A 114 -16.64 -26.25 -7.94
CA PHE A 114 -16.38 -25.93 -6.54
C PHE A 114 -17.65 -25.87 -5.67
N GLY A 115 -18.85 -25.93 -6.26
CA GLY A 115 -20.11 -25.72 -5.56
C GLY A 115 -20.28 -24.25 -5.08
N PHE A 116 -19.76 -23.30 -5.84
CA PHE A 116 -19.87 -21.87 -5.56
C PHE A 116 -21.01 -21.24 -6.37
N VAL A 117 -21.62 -20.20 -5.85
CA VAL A 117 -22.65 -19.42 -6.55
C VAL A 117 -21.96 -18.52 -7.57
N TYR A 118 -22.27 -18.71 -8.84
CA TYR A 118 -21.76 -17.86 -9.92
C TYR A 118 -22.73 -16.73 -10.23
N GLY A 119 -22.21 -15.52 -10.33
CA GLY A 119 -22.99 -14.34 -10.71
C GLY A 119 -22.22 -13.43 -11.66
N THR A 120 -22.89 -13.01 -12.71
CA THR A 120 -22.44 -11.96 -13.62
C THR A 120 -23.51 -10.88 -13.75
N ARG A 121 -23.11 -9.65 -13.94
CA ARG A 121 -24.01 -8.49 -13.99
C ARG A 121 -24.16 -7.92 -15.40
N ASN A 122 -25.31 -7.32 -15.69
CA ASN A 122 -25.62 -6.78 -17.02
C ASN A 122 -24.69 -5.63 -17.44
N LYS A 123 -24.19 -4.82 -16.49
CA LYS A 123 -23.28 -3.68 -16.75
C LYS A 123 -21.86 -4.02 -16.30
N LEU A 124 -21.17 -4.85 -17.08
CA LEU A 124 -19.79 -5.23 -16.83
C LEU A 124 -18.90 -4.01 -16.69
N GLY A 125 -17.99 -4.04 -15.71
CA GLY A 125 -17.04 -2.96 -15.43
C GLY A 125 -17.63 -1.66 -14.87
N TRP A 126 -18.95 -1.54 -14.65
CA TRP A 126 -19.55 -0.36 -14.02
C TRP A 126 -19.09 -0.25 -12.57
N PHE A 127 -18.46 0.88 -12.20
CA PHE A 127 -17.75 1.09 -10.94
C PHE A 127 -16.74 -0.02 -10.55
N LYS A 128 -16.29 -0.83 -11.50
CA LYS A 128 -15.26 -1.87 -11.29
C LYS A 128 -15.63 -2.80 -10.12
N LYS A 129 -14.66 -3.07 -9.22
CA LYS A 129 -14.86 -3.91 -8.04
C LYS A 129 -16.01 -3.43 -7.16
N ALA A 130 -16.14 -2.12 -6.92
CA ALA A 130 -17.24 -1.58 -6.12
C ALA A 130 -18.62 -1.97 -6.63
N GLY A 131 -18.85 -1.81 -7.95
CA GLY A 131 -20.12 -2.19 -8.56
C GLY A 131 -20.35 -3.71 -8.58
N ASN A 132 -19.26 -4.49 -8.66
CA ASN A 132 -19.33 -5.95 -8.61
C ASN A 132 -19.68 -6.43 -7.19
N LEU A 133 -19.05 -5.87 -6.15
CA LEU A 133 -19.40 -6.12 -4.76
C LEU A 133 -20.84 -5.70 -4.45
N GLN A 134 -21.30 -4.56 -5.01
CA GLN A 134 -22.68 -4.12 -4.85
C GLN A 134 -23.69 -5.10 -5.48
N PHE A 135 -23.32 -5.74 -6.58
CA PHE A 135 -24.12 -6.82 -7.19
C PHE A 135 -24.19 -8.03 -6.24
N GLY A 136 -23.05 -8.48 -5.72
CA GLY A 136 -23.01 -9.55 -4.70
C GLY A 136 -23.86 -9.24 -3.48
N PHE A 137 -23.73 -8.03 -2.93
CA PHE A 137 -24.47 -7.57 -1.76
C PHE A 137 -26.00 -7.63 -1.96
N ARG A 138 -26.50 -7.31 -3.15
CA ARG A 138 -27.94 -7.34 -3.46
C ARG A 138 -28.50 -8.74 -3.70
N ASN A 139 -27.65 -9.72 -3.94
CA ASN A 139 -28.02 -11.09 -4.28
C ASN A 139 -27.57 -12.09 -3.20
N SER A 140 -27.33 -11.61 -1.99
CA SER A 140 -26.90 -12.43 -0.85
C SER A 140 -27.55 -11.91 0.43
N ASP A 141 -27.59 -12.72 1.52
CA ASP A 141 -28.38 -12.41 2.72
C ASP A 141 -27.75 -12.87 4.05
N SER A 142 -26.51 -13.42 4.05
CA SER A 142 -25.83 -13.87 5.27
C SER A 142 -25.56 -12.73 6.27
N ASP A 143 -25.37 -13.07 7.55
CA ASP A 143 -25.08 -12.12 8.65
C ASP A 143 -23.80 -11.30 8.41
N TYR A 144 -22.80 -11.94 7.79
CA TYR A 144 -21.48 -11.34 7.48
C TYR A 144 -21.07 -11.57 6.04
N ILE A 145 -20.20 -10.71 5.55
CA ILE A 145 -19.63 -10.78 4.21
C ILE A 145 -18.11 -10.76 4.33
N LEU A 146 -17.43 -11.82 3.89
CA LEU A 146 -15.98 -11.86 3.73
C LEU A 146 -15.62 -11.46 2.30
N ILE A 147 -14.77 -10.46 2.11
CA ILE A 147 -14.27 -10.08 0.79
C ILE A 147 -12.83 -10.57 0.66
N LEU A 148 -12.56 -11.31 -0.42
CA LEU A 148 -11.24 -11.79 -0.81
C LEU A 148 -10.94 -11.40 -2.25
N ASP A 149 -9.79 -10.75 -2.49
CA ASP A 149 -9.30 -10.53 -3.85
C ASP A 149 -8.93 -11.86 -4.51
N ALA A 150 -8.93 -11.89 -5.83
CA ALA A 150 -8.73 -13.07 -6.65
C ALA A 150 -7.42 -13.83 -6.38
N ASP A 151 -6.40 -13.13 -5.86
CA ASP A 151 -5.05 -13.60 -5.61
C ASP A 151 -4.73 -13.81 -4.10
N PHE A 152 -5.76 -13.80 -3.22
CA PHE A 152 -5.59 -14.02 -1.78
C PHE A 152 -6.19 -15.34 -1.31
N ALA A 153 -5.32 -16.30 -1.03
CA ALA A 153 -5.66 -17.61 -0.51
C ALA A 153 -5.85 -17.57 1.01
N PRO A 154 -7.08 -17.76 1.55
CA PRO A 154 -7.35 -17.72 2.97
C PRO A 154 -6.85 -18.99 3.69
N ARG A 155 -6.53 -18.84 4.98
CA ARG A 155 -6.37 -19.97 5.89
C ARG A 155 -7.76 -20.55 6.21
N PRO A 156 -7.86 -21.85 6.47
CA PRO A 156 -9.15 -22.48 6.82
C PRO A 156 -9.82 -21.87 8.06
N ASP A 157 -9.05 -21.43 9.04
CA ASP A 157 -9.50 -20.89 10.32
C ASP A 157 -9.77 -19.36 10.31
N LEU A 158 -9.69 -18.69 9.14
CA LEU A 158 -9.84 -17.24 9.04
C LEU A 158 -11.12 -16.72 9.72
N LEU A 159 -12.26 -17.36 9.48
CA LEU A 159 -13.53 -16.93 10.08
C LEU A 159 -13.54 -17.14 11.60
N ASN A 160 -12.95 -18.23 12.07
CA ASN A 160 -12.86 -18.51 13.51
C ASN A 160 -11.97 -17.50 14.25
N GLU A 161 -10.99 -16.91 13.55
CA GLU A 161 -10.11 -15.88 14.10
C GLU A 161 -10.72 -14.47 14.08
N MET A 162 -11.66 -14.19 13.17
CA MET A 162 -12.21 -12.85 12.93
C MET A 162 -13.61 -12.62 13.51
N LEU A 163 -14.51 -13.60 13.40
CA LEU A 163 -15.89 -13.46 13.85
C LEU A 163 -16.04 -13.26 15.36
N PRO A 164 -15.20 -13.85 16.24
CA PRO A 164 -15.29 -13.59 17.68
C PRO A 164 -15.25 -12.10 18.04
N TYR A 165 -14.50 -11.28 17.27
CA TYR A 165 -14.48 -9.83 17.48
C TYR A 165 -15.79 -9.16 17.08
N MET A 166 -16.37 -9.59 15.94
CA MET A 166 -17.67 -9.09 15.48
C MET A 166 -18.78 -9.38 16.50
N GLU A 167 -18.78 -10.57 17.04
CA GLU A 167 -19.80 -11.00 18.01
C GLU A 167 -19.59 -10.36 19.40
N ALA A 168 -18.35 -10.10 19.78
CA ALA A 168 -18.03 -9.44 21.05
C ALA A 168 -18.33 -7.93 21.06
N ASP A 169 -18.27 -7.25 19.93
CA ASP A 169 -18.60 -5.81 19.82
C ASP A 169 -19.60 -5.55 18.68
N PRO A 170 -20.87 -5.27 18.98
CA PRO A 170 -21.89 -4.99 17.98
C PRO A 170 -21.66 -3.69 17.19
N ARG A 171 -20.76 -2.81 17.64
CA ARG A 171 -20.38 -1.59 16.89
C ARG A 171 -19.36 -1.83 15.80
N LEU A 172 -18.74 -3.02 15.76
CA LEU A 172 -17.80 -3.35 14.69
C LEU A 172 -18.56 -3.60 13.39
N GLY A 173 -18.30 -2.73 12.42
CA GLY A 173 -18.77 -2.88 11.04
C GLY A 173 -17.79 -3.65 10.17
N ILE A 174 -16.48 -3.61 10.50
CA ILE A 174 -15.42 -4.29 9.75
C ILE A 174 -14.41 -4.90 10.71
N VAL A 175 -14.03 -6.16 10.48
CA VAL A 175 -12.83 -6.77 11.04
C VAL A 175 -11.93 -7.19 9.87
N GLN A 176 -10.66 -6.82 9.91
CA GLN A 176 -9.73 -7.14 8.82
C GLN A 176 -8.39 -7.66 9.34
N SER A 177 -7.80 -8.56 8.58
CA SER A 177 -6.43 -9.06 8.75
C SER A 177 -5.50 -8.46 7.69
N PRO A 178 -4.15 -8.56 7.84
CA PRO A 178 -3.24 -8.10 6.82
C PRO A 178 -3.42 -8.85 5.51
N GLN A 179 -3.28 -8.13 4.40
CA GLN A 179 -2.95 -8.75 3.12
C GLN A 179 -1.48 -9.18 3.19
N PHE A 180 -1.24 -10.43 3.58
CA PHE A 180 0.12 -10.93 3.72
C PHE A 180 0.66 -11.40 2.38
N PHE A 181 1.74 -10.77 1.93
CA PHE A 181 2.41 -11.14 0.68
C PHE A 181 3.58 -12.07 0.99
N ARG A 182 3.49 -13.29 0.47
CA ARG A 182 4.54 -14.28 0.62
C ARG A 182 5.79 -13.84 -0.15
N ILE A 183 6.93 -13.82 0.52
CA ILE A 183 8.24 -13.53 -0.08
C ILE A 183 9.04 -14.82 -0.13
N LEU A 184 9.42 -15.23 -1.34
CA LEU A 184 10.23 -16.42 -1.62
C LEU A 184 11.53 -16.02 -2.31
N ASP A 185 12.60 -16.80 -2.11
CA ASP A 185 13.88 -16.57 -2.79
C ASP A 185 13.79 -16.78 -4.32
N SER A 186 12.86 -17.61 -4.78
CA SER A 186 12.56 -17.82 -6.21
C SER A 186 11.90 -16.64 -6.89
N GLN A 187 11.28 -15.72 -6.13
CA GLN A 187 10.62 -14.55 -6.67
C GLN A 187 11.62 -13.52 -7.19
N ASN A 188 11.19 -12.73 -8.16
CA ASN A 188 12.00 -11.67 -8.70
C ASN A 188 12.14 -10.47 -7.73
N TRP A 189 13.00 -9.51 -8.05
CA TRP A 189 13.31 -8.41 -7.17
C TRP A 189 12.14 -7.43 -6.96
N ILE A 190 11.19 -7.34 -7.91
CA ILE A 190 10.00 -6.48 -7.78
C ILE A 190 9.07 -7.06 -6.74
N GLU A 191 8.77 -8.35 -6.82
CA GLU A 191 7.92 -9.06 -5.84
C GLU A 191 8.49 -8.95 -4.44
N ARG A 192 9.81 -9.22 -4.27
CA ARG A 192 10.47 -9.09 -2.96
C ARG A 192 10.45 -7.66 -2.42
N GLY A 193 10.76 -6.68 -3.27
CA GLY A 193 10.73 -5.26 -2.89
C GLY A 193 9.32 -4.77 -2.56
N ALA A 194 8.32 -5.18 -3.32
CA ALA A 194 6.91 -4.87 -3.07
C ALA A 194 6.43 -5.48 -1.75
N GLY A 195 6.73 -6.76 -1.51
CA GLY A 195 6.38 -7.46 -0.27
C GLY A 195 6.99 -6.81 0.97
N ALA A 196 8.26 -6.40 0.92
CA ALA A 196 8.92 -5.71 2.03
C ALA A 196 8.24 -4.38 2.39
N VAL A 197 7.80 -3.61 1.39
CA VAL A 197 7.05 -2.35 1.61
C VAL A 197 5.68 -2.60 2.22
N GLN A 198 4.98 -3.62 1.75
CA GLN A 198 3.66 -4.00 2.26
C GLN A 198 3.73 -4.48 3.71
N GLU A 199 4.72 -5.30 4.04
CA GLU A 199 4.89 -5.77 5.41
C GLU A 199 5.06 -4.62 6.40
N LEU A 200 5.81 -3.57 6.06
CA LEU A 200 5.94 -2.38 6.89
C LEU A 200 4.58 -1.75 7.18
N PHE A 201 3.71 -1.64 6.17
CA PHE A 201 2.39 -1.08 6.33
C PHE A 201 1.53 -1.91 7.29
N TYR A 202 1.41 -3.20 7.06
CA TYR A 202 0.55 -4.07 7.87
C TYR A 202 1.09 -4.32 9.28
N ARG A 203 2.40 -4.55 9.40
CA ARG A 203 3.02 -4.90 10.67
C ARG A 203 3.24 -3.72 11.61
N THR A 204 3.35 -2.51 11.08
CA THR A 204 3.68 -1.32 11.87
C THR A 204 2.59 -0.25 11.79
N VAL A 205 2.24 0.18 10.56
CA VAL A 205 1.37 1.34 10.37
C VAL A 205 -0.07 1.04 10.76
N GLN A 206 -0.64 -0.05 10.29
CA GLN A 206 -2.03 -0.43 10.63
C GLN A 206 -2.19 -0.78 12.11
N VAL A 207 -1.23 -1.49 12.71
CA VAL A 207 -1.23 -1.79 14.15
C VAL A 207 -1.25 -0.51 14.99
N SER A 208 -0.38 0.46 14.64
CA SER A 208 -0.33 1.74 15.35
C SER A 208 -1.61 2.56 15.17
N ARG A 209 -2.23 2.51 13.99
CA ARG A 209 -3.48 3.21 13.69
C ARG A 209 -4.68 2.60 14.39
N GLN A 210 -4.71 1.29 14.57
CA GLN A 210 -5.78 0.59 15.28
C GLN A 210 -6.01 1.20 16.66
N ARG A 211 -4.96 1.46 17.42
CA ARG A 211 -5.02 2.10 18.73
C ARG A 211 -5.77 3.44 18.75
N ASN A 212 -5.74 4.16 17.64
CA ASN A 212 -6.30 5.51 17.52
C ASN A 212 -7.58 5.55 16.70
N ASP A 213 -8.25 4.42 16.52
CA ASP A 213 -9.42 4.24 15.64
C ASP A 213 -9.18 4.77 14.23
N GLY A 214 -7.94 4.67 13.78
CA GLY A 214 -7.47 5.21 12.50
C GLY A 214 -6.99 4.14 11.53
N ALA A 215 -7.21 2.85 11.82
CA ALA A 215 -6.98 1.79 10.85
C ALA A 215 -7.87 2.00 9.63
N ILE A 216 -7.32 1.76 8.44
CA ILE A 216 -8.05 1.92 7.18
C ILE A 216 -8.44 0.56 6.62
N CYS A 217 -9.60 0.48 6.00
CA CYS A 217 -10.02 -0.70 5.27
C CYS A 217 -9.19 -0.88 4.00
N VAL A 218 -8.77 -2.12 3.70
CA VAL A 218 -7.87 -2.46 2.59
C VAL A 218 -8.50 -3.38 1.55
N GLY A 219 -9.82 -3.64 1.67
CA GLY A 219 -10.65 -4.23 0.63
C GLY A 219 -10.49 -5.72 0.37
N SER A 220 -9.60 -6.42 1.07
CA SER A 220 -9.45 -7.88 1.03
C SER A 220 -9.07 -8.40 2.42
N CYS A 221 -9.30 -9.68 2.67
CA CYS A 221 -9.09 -10.30 3.99
C CYS A 221 -9.85 -9.54 5.09
N ALA A 222 -11.07 -9.11 4.76
CA ALA A 222 -11.93 -8.29 5.61
C ALA A 222 -13.35 -8.86 5.68
N VAL A 223 -13.85 -9.01 6.92
CA VAL A 223 -15.23 -9.39 7.22
C VAL A 223 -16.03 -8.13 7.51
N TYR A 224 -17.15 -7.98 6.86
CA TYR A 224 -18.09 -6.87 7.01
C TYR A 224 -19.36 -7.36 7.68
N ARG A 225 -19.89 -6.59 8.63
CA ARG A 225 -21.22 -6.81 9.16
C ARG A 225 -22.26 -6.37 8.13
N ARG A 226 -23.21 -7.24 7.78
CA ARG A 226 -24.27 -6.91 6.80
C ARG A 226 -25.06 -5.67 7.20
N ALA A 227 -25.49 -5.55 8.46
CA ALA A 227 -26.23 -4.39 8.92
C ALA A 227 -25.47 -3.06 8.72
N ALA A 228 -24.14 -3.07 8.86
CA ALA A 228 -23.33 -1.88 8.60
C ALA A 228 -23.31 -1.51 7.11
N LEU A 229 -23.23 -2.52 6.23
CA LEU A 229 -23.31 -2.29 4.78
C LEU A 229 -24.71 -1.86 4.36
N GLU A 230 -25.77 -2.39 4.96
CA GLU A 230 -27.17 -1.99 4.69
C GLU A 230 -27.38 -0.51 4.99
N GLU A 231 -26.91 -0.05 6.15
CA GLU A 231 -26.99 1.37 6.51
C GLU A 231 -26.20 2.27 5.56
N ASN A 232 -25.11 1.78 4.98
CA ASN A 232 -24.33 2.49 3.97
C ASN A 232 -24.89 2.35 2.53
N GLY A 233 -25.87 1.47 2.32
CA GLY A 233 -26.39 1.12 0.99
C GLY A 233 -25.48 0.21 0.19
N GLY A 234 -24.64 -0.60 0.87
CA GLY A 234 -23.63 -1.49 0.31
C GLY A 234 -22.21 -0.87 0.34
N THR A 235 -21.32 -1.36 -0.51
CA THR A 235 -19.99 -0.76 -0.67
C THR A 235 -20.07 0.58 -1.41
N THR A 236 -19.20 1.54 -1.05
CA THR A 236 -19.20 2.87 -1.67
C THR A 236 -18.90 2.78 -3.16
N LEU A 237 -19.82 3.27 -4.00
CA LEU A 237 -19.72 3.23 -5.46
C LEU A 237 -18.71 4.25 -5.99
N ILE A 238 -17.45 3.83 -6.06
CA ILE A 238 -16.35 4.61 -6.62
C ILE A 238 -15.46 3.69 -7.48
N GLY A 239 -14.90 4.21 -8.55
CA GLY A 239 -14.15 3.40 -9.52
C GLY A 239 -12.73 2.97 -9.08
N HIS A 240 -12.30 3.35 -7.86
CA HIS A 240 -10.98 3.02 -7.30
C HIS A 240 -10.98 3.21 -5.78
N SER A 241 -10.31 2.29 -5.06
CA SER A 241 -10.21 2.29 -3.59
C SER A 241 -11.56 2.41 -2.89
N GLU A 242 -12.51 1.62 -3.33
CA GLU A 242 -13.84 1.51 -2.74
C GLU A 242 -13.78 1.10 -1.27
N ASP A 243 -12.77 0.35 -0.91
CA ASP A 243 -12.44 -0.15 0.43
C ASP A 243 -12.18 1.00 1.40
N VAL A 244 -11.24 1.89 1.07
CA VAL A 244 -10.89 3.07 1.88
C VAL A 244 -12.11 3.97 2.06
N HIS A 245 -12.89 4.16 0.99
CA HIS A 245 -14.10 4.98 1.05
C HIS A 245 -15.21 4.31 1.84
N THR A 246 -15.45 3.01 1.67
CA THR A 246 -16.44 2.24 2.43
C THR A 246 -16.10 2.25 3.92
N GLY A 247 -14.84 1.94 4.28
CA GLY A 247 -14.42 1.99 5.68
C GLY A 247 -14.57 3.37 6.31
N PHE A 248 -14.32 4.45 5.54
CA PHE A 248 -14.54 5.81 6.00
C PHE A 248 -16.02 6.17 6.13
N ASP A 249 -16.87 5.72 5.20
CA ASP A 249 -18.30 5.98 5.23
C ASP A 249 -18.97 5.23 6.38
N LEU A 250 -18.61 3.97 6.65
CA LEU A 250 -19.07 3.23 7.82
C LEU A 250 -18.68 3.94 9.12
N ARG A 251 -17.46 4.46 9.21
CA ARG A 251 -17.05 5.28 10.37
C ARG A 251 -17.89 6.55 10.54
N ARG A 252 -18.31 7.18 9.46
CA ARG A 252 -19.24 8.35 9.51
C ARG A 252 -20.60 7.98 10.06
N LEU A 253 -21.05 6.76 9.85
CA LEU A 253 -22.29 6.21 10.38
C LEU A 253 -22.15 5.74 11.83
N GLY A 254 -20.94 5.73 12.40
CA GLY A 254 -20.69 5.35 13.79
C GLY A 254 -20.19 3.92 13.97
N TRP A 255 -19.95 3.20 12.87
CA TRP A 255 -19.36 1.86 12.91
C TRP A 255 -17.84 1.92 13.11
N ASP A 256 -17.32 0.96 13.86
CA ASP A 256 -15.89 0.83 14.10
C ASP A 256 -15.24 -0.21 13.16
N LEU A 257 -13.92 -0.09 12.98
CA LEU A 257 -13.09 -1.05 12.27
C LEU A 257 -12.05 -1.61 13.23
N GLN A 258 -11.94 -2.94 13.28
CA GLN A 258 -10.91 -3.66 14.02
C GLN A 258 -9.87 -4.24 13.07
N TYR A 259 -8.59 -3.95 13.31
CA TYR A 259 -7.49 -4.58 12.61
C TYR A 259 -6.82 -5.64 13.49
N ILE A 260 -6.69 -6.86 12.98
CA ILE A 260 -6.06 -8.00 13.65
C ILE A 260 -4.75 -8.31 12.91
N PRO A 261 -3.56 -8.08 13.48
CA PRO A 261 -2.27 -8.30 12.79
C PRO A 261 -1.84 -9.77 12.76
N VAL A 262 -2.77 -10.65 12.46
CA VAL A 262 -2.54 -12.09 12.24
C VAL A 262 -2.69 -12.37 10.74
N ALA A 263 -1.70 -13.01 10.13
CA ALA A 263 -1.74 -13.36 8.72
C ALA A 263 -2.73 -14.51 8.49
N LEU A 264 -3.94 -14.19 8.04
CA LEU A 264 -5.03 -15.13 7.82
C LEU A 264 -5.29 -15.43 6.33
N ALA A 265 -4.65 -14.71 5.44
CA ALA A 265 -4.63 -15.00 4.01
C ALA A 265 -3.28 -14.63 3.42
N THR A 266 -2.90 -15.33 2.34
CA THR A 266 -1.63 -15.12 1.65
C THR A 266 -1.89 -14.77 0.20
N GLY A 267 -1.29 -13.69 -0.27
CA GLY A 267 -1.34 -13.23 -1.65
C GLY A 267 0.03 -13.14 -2.31
N VAL A 268 0.03 -12.76 -3.59
CA VAL A 268 1.23 -12.57 -4.38
C VAL A 268 1.41 -11.09 -4.75
N CYS A 269 2.65 -10.64 -4.75
CA CYS A 269 3.01 -9.31 -5.23
C CYS A 269 3.02 -9.26 -6.76
N PRO A 270 2.84 -8.08 -7.37
CA PRO A 270 3.08 -7.92 -8.80
C PRO A 270 4.51 -8.32 -9.17
N ASP A 271 4.65 -9.14 -10.21
CA ASP A 271 5.90 -9.69 -10.72
C ASP A 271 6.61 -8.79 -11.74
N ASN A 272 5.95 -7.72 -12.17
CA ASN A 272 6.46 -6.83 -13.21
C ASN A 272 6.26 -5.34 -12.86
N VAL A 273 7.08 -4.50 -13.51
CA VAL A 273 7.08 -3.03 -13.31
C VAL A 273 5.70 -2.42 -13.55
N GLY A 274 5.00 -2.86 -14.60
CA GLY A 274 3.70 -2.30 -14.97
C GLY A 274 2.63 -2.58 -13.93
N GLY A 275 2.56 -3.82 -13.45
CA GLY A 275 1.64 -4.25 -12.39
C GLY A 275 1.87 -3.48 -11.10
N PHE A 276 3.13 -3.41 -10.63
CA PHE A 276 3.48 -2.69 -9.41
C PHE A 276 3.22 -1.18 -9.52
N PHE A 277 3.61 -0.55 -10.64
CA PHE A 277 3.34 0.86 -10.90
C PHE A 277 1.83 1.17 -10.87
N ASN A 278 1.01 0.36 -11.56
CA ASN A 278 -0.44 0.54 -11.61
C ASN A 278 -1.09 0.36 -10.23
N GLN A 279 -0.62 -0.60 -9.43
CA GLN A 279 -1.10 -0.83 -8.07
C GLN A 279 -0.85 0.40 -7.19
N GLN A 280 0.38 0.92 -7.18
CA GLN A 280 0.77 2.09 -6.38
C GLN A 280 0.08 3.38 -6.85
N TYR A 281 -0.08 3.54 -8.16
CA TYR A 281 -0.82 4.66 -8.75
C TYR A 281 -2.29 4.66 -8.28
N ARG A 282 -2.95 3.49 -8.27
CA ARG A 282 -4.33 3.36 -7.81
C ARG A 282 -4.48 3.70 -6.33
N TRP A 283 -3.60 3.18 -5.47
CA TRP A 283 -3.65 3.46 -4.04
C TRP A 283 -3.45 4.95 -3.72
N CYS A 284 -2.50 5.58 -4.40
CA CYS A 284 -2.31 7.03 -4.30
C CYS A 284 -3.57 7.79 -4.74
N THR A 285 -4.12 7.45 -5.91
CA THR A 285 -5.31 8.11 -6.45
C THR A 285 -6.51 7.98 -5.51
N GLY A 286 -6.74 6.79 -4.96
CA GLY A 286 -7.81 6.54 -3.99
C GLY A 286 -7.67 7.35 -2.72
N SER A 287 -6.48 7.34 -2.12
CA SER A 287 -6.18 8.12 -0.92
C SER A 287 -6.32 9.62 -1.16
N MET A 288 -5.81 10.13 -2.28
CA MET A 288 -5.94 11.55 -2.64
C MET A 288 -7.40 11.94 -2.93
N SER A 289 -8.23 11.03 -3.46
CA SER A 289 -9.65 11.31 -3.69
C SER A 289 -10.42 11.49 -2.38
N LEU A 290 -10.08 10.73 -1.34
CA LEU A 290 -10.66 10.92 -0.02
C LEU A 290 -10.17 12.22 0.64
N LEU A 291 -8.88 12.54 0.57
CA LEU A 291 -8.32 13.81 1.04
C LEU A 291 -9.00 15.02 0.40
N GLY A 292 -9.25 14.96 -0.91
CA GLY A 292 -9.92 16.02 -1.67
C GLY A 292 -11.44 16.05 -1.48
N SER A 293 -12.04 15.13 -0.72
CA SER A 293 -13.49 15.05 -0.56
C SER A 293 -13.98 15.96 0.57
N LYS A 294 -15.12 16.64 0.34
CA LYS A 294 -15.78 17.43 1.38
C LYS A 294 -16.13 16.59 2.60
N LYS A 295 -16.52 15.31 2.38
CA LYS A 295 -16.90 14.39 3.46
C LYS A 295 -15.77 14.17 4.48
N PHE A 296 -14.52 14.10 4.04
CA PHE A 296 -13.38 13.92 4.96
C PHE A 296 -13.23 15.11 5.92
N TRP A 297 -13.37 16.32 5.42
CA TRP A 297 -13.16 17.54 6.20
C TRP A 297 -14.34 17.89 7.12
N THR A 298 -15.56 17.56 6.71
CA THR A 298 -16.79 17.86 7.48
C THR A 298 -17.15 16.82 8.51
N THR A 299 -16.58 15.58 8.42
CA THR A 299 -16.86 14.53 9.40
C THR A 299 -16.22 14.87 10.76
N LYS A 300 -16.97 14.70 11.83
CA LYS A 300 -16.47 14.85 13.21
C LYS A 300 -15.60 13.63 13.57
N LEU A 301 -14.31 13.78 13.47
CA LEU A 301 -13.30 12.79 13.88
C LEU A 301 -12.52 13.32 15.07
N ARG A 302 -12.07 12.42 15.95
CA ARG A 302 -11.07 12.78 16.97
C ARG A 302 -9.81 13.30 16.27
N PRO A 303 -9.09 14.31 16.81
CA PRO A 303 -7.90 14.87 16.18
C PRO A 303 -6.86 13.81 15.81
N VAL A 304 -6.61 12.84 16.69
CA VAL A 304 -5.65 11.76 16.46
C VAL A 304 -6.11 10.80 15.34
N THR A 305 -7.39 10.48 15.26
CA THR A 305 -7.96 9.67 14.17
C THR A 305 -7.79 10.39 12.82
N ARG A 306 -8.09 11.70 12.77
CA ARG A 306 -7.85 12.52 11.58
C ARG A 306 -6.37 12.56 11.21
N ALA A 307 -5.48 12.68 12.20
CA ALA A 307 -4.03 12.62 11.98
C ALA A 307 -3.57 11.27 11.40
N CYS A 308 -4.19 10.15 11.78
CA CYS A 308 -3.94 8.84 11.18
C CYS A 308 -4.23 8.85 9.67
N TYR A 309 -5.37 9.37 9.25
CA TYR A 309 -5.69 9.52 7.83
C TYR A 309 -4.73 10.47 7.11
N LEU A 310 -4.47 11.64 7.70
CA LEU A 310 -3.55 12.63 7.13
C LEU A 310 -2.14 12.06 6.99
N SER A 311 -1.63 11.29 7.96
CA SER A 311 -0.32 10.65 7.84
C SER A 311 -0.25 9.71 6.63
N GLY A 312 -1.34 9.01 6.31
CA GLY A 312 -1.43 8.16 5.13
C GLY A 312 -1.47 8.96 3.82
N PHE A 313 -2.22 10.05 3.78
CA PHE A 313 -2.29 10.91 2.59
C PHE A 313 -0.95 11.64 2.36
N PHE A 314 -0.34 12.15 3.42
CA PHE A 314 0.94 12.85 3.35
C PHE A 314 2.10 11.92 2.98
N TYR A 315 2.00 10.62 3.28
CA TYR A 315 2.95 9.64 2.80
C TYR A 315 3.07 9.66 1.27
N TYR A 316 1.96 9.68 0.55
CA TYR A 316 1.97 9.73 -0.92
C TYR A 316 2.57 11.03 -1.45
N ILE A 317 2.21 12.17 -0.85
CA ILE A 317 2.76 13.48 -1.23
C ILE A 317 4.25 13.54 -0.91
N HIS A 318 4.66 13.09 0.30
CA HIS A 318 6.06 13.07 0.71
C HIS A 318 6.92 12.22 -0.23
N THR A 319 6.47 11.02 -0.58
CA THR A 319 7.23 10.13 -1.46
C THR A 319 7.36 10.70 -2.88
N ALA A 320 6.31 11.35 -3.40
CA ALA A 320 6.37 12.05 -4.68
C ALA A 320 7.37 13.21 -4.65
N LEU A 321 7.28 14.08 -3.64
CA LEU A 321 8.21 15.20 -3.46
C LEU A 321 9.66 14.71 -3.30
N PHE A 322 9.87 13.71 -2.45
CA PHE A 322 11.19 13.16 -2.21
C PHE A 322 11.83 12.59 -3.50
N THR A 323 11.04 11.89 -4.33
CA THR A 323 11.52 11.32 -5.59
C THR A 323 12.03 12.38 -6.55
N VAL A 324 11.38 13.53 -6.61
CA VAL A 324 11.77 14.64 -7.52
C VAL A 324 12.85 15.52 -6.91
N VAL A 325 12.72 15.88 -5.62
CA VAL A 325 13.53 16.94 -5.00
C VAL A 325 14.84 16.41 -4.44
N SER A 326 14.87 15.17 -3.89
CA SER A 326 16.04 14.68 -3.15
C SER A 326 17.36 14.68 -3.95
N PRO A 327 17.39 14.33 -5.25
CA PRO A 327 18.65 14.37 -6.01
C PRO A 327 19.11 15.79 -6.37
N LEU A 328 18.19 16.78 -6.37
CA LEU A 328 18.53 18.16 -6.72
C LEU A 328 19.35 18.85 -5.64
N ILE A 329 19.10 18.56 -4.36
CA ILE A 329 19.77 19.25 -3.25
C ILE A 329 21.29 19.11 -3.33
N PRO A 330 21.88 17.90 -3.39
CA PRO A 330 23.33 17.76 -3.52
C PRO A 330 23.88 18.32 -4.83
N ILE A 331 23.16 18.18 -5.95
CA ILE A 331 23.57 18.72 -7.26
C ILE A 331 23.69 20.24 -7.18
N VAL A 332 22.68 20.90 -6.63
CA VAL A 332 22.64 22.35 -6.52
C VAL A 332 23.73 22.85 -5.57
N LEU A 333 24.00 22.16 -4.43
CA LEU A 333 25.11 22.47 -3.56
C LEU A 333 26.47 22.31 -4.26
N LEU A 334 26.68 21.21 -4.98
CA LEU A 334 27.91 20.95 -5.72
C LEU A 334 28.19 22.01 -6.81
N LEU A 335 27.13 22.54 -7.42
CA LEU A 335 27.26 23.58 -8.45
C LEU A 335 27.50 24.96 -7.84
N ALA A 336 26.65 25.38 -6.92
CA ALA A 336 26.55 26.77 -6.51
C ALA A 336 27.31 27.09 -5.22
N ARG A 337 27.38 26.14 -4.26
CA ARG A 337 28.01 26.40 -2.95
C ARG A 337 28.77 25.16 -2.45
N PRO A 338 29.79 24.69 -3.22
CA PRO A 338 30.63 23.57 -2.79
C PRO A 338 31.42 23.86 -1.50
N ASP A 339 31.65 25.14 -1.16
CA ASP A 339 32.26 25.59 0.08
C ASP A 339 31.49 25.21 1.36
N LEU A 340 30.17 25.00 1.23
CA LEU A 340 29.30 24.56 2.32
C LEU A 340 29.30 23.03 2.51
N ILE A 341 29.80 22.29 1.55
CA ILE A 341 29.93 20.82 1.63
C ILE A 341 31.20 20.53 2.44
N ARG A 342 30.98 20.28 3.72
CA ARG A 342 32.04 19.89 4.67
C ARG A 342 31.69 18.54 5.25
N TRP A 343 32.69 17.71 5.56
CA TRP A 343 32.47 16.38 6.09
C TRP A 343 31.59 16.39 7.34
N GLN A 344 31.72 17.41 8.22
CA GLN A 344 30.91 17.57 9.42
C GLN A 344 29.42 17.76 9.09
N ASN A 345 29.10 18.52 8.03
CA ASN A 345 27.73 18.78 7.61
C ASN A 345 27.12 17.55 6.94
N THR A 346 27.87 16.87 6.09
CA THR A 346 27.44 15.67 5.40
C THR A 346 27.33 14.46 6.34
N ALA A 347 28.15 14.40 7.40
CA ALA A 347 28.08 13.36 8.42
C ALA A 347 26.74 13.37 9.20
N LEU A 348 26.01 14.49 9.23
CA LEU A 348 24.67 14.57 9.82
C LEU A 348 23.63 13.66 9.13
N VAL A 349 23.91 13.19 7.92
CA VAL A 349 23.07 12.21 7.20
C VAL A 349 23.31 10.77 7.73
N LEU A 350 24.48 10.48 8.29
CA LEU A 350 24.88 9.13 8.72
C LEU A 350 23.93 8.48 9.73
N PRO A 351 23.40 9.17 10.77
CA PRO A 351 22.44 8.55 11.68
C PRO A 351 21.16 8.09 10.97
N GLY A 352 20.66 8.87 10.02
CA GLY A 352 19.49 8.49 9.21
C GLY A 352 19.79 7.31 8.28
N LEU A 353 20.97 7.30 7.66
CA LEU A 353 21.42 6.21 6.82
C LEU A 353 21.62 4.94 7.63
N LEU A 354 22.30 5.01 8.77
CA LEU A 354 22.49 3.88 9.69
C LEU A 354 21.13 3.31 10.16
N TYR A 355 20.21 4.20 10.53
CA TYR A 355 18.85 3.77 10.88
C TYR A 355 18.18 3.01 9.73
N ALA A 356 18.18 3.55 8.53
CA ALA A 356 17.48 2.98 7.38
C ALA A 356 18.12 1.69 6.84
N THR A 357 19.45 1.54 6.94
CA THR A 357 20.19 0.40 6.34
C THR A 357 20.55 -0.69 7.33
N VAL A 358 20.61 -0.39 8.62
CA VAL A 358 21.04 -1.32 9.67
C VAL A 358 19.97 -1.51 10.74
N VAL A 359 19.63 -0.42 11.45
CA VAL A 359 18.75 -0.52 12.63
C VAL A 359 17.35 -0.98 12.26
N PHE A 360 16.77 -0.38 11.23
CA PHE A 360 15.42 -0.68 10.79
C PHE A 360 15.28 -2.10 10.23
N PRO A 361 16.17 -2.60 9.34
CA PRO A 361 16.15 -4.01 8.90
C PRO A 361 16.32 -5.03 10.02
N LEU A 362 17.23 -4.77 10.97
CA LEU A 362 17.44 -5.64 12.12
C LEU A 362 16.22 -5.67 13.05
N TRP A 363 15.62 -4.53 13.32
CA TRP A 363 14.42 -4.42 14.15
C TRP A 363 13.21 -5.10 13.49
N HIS A 364 13.07 -4.94 12.18
CA HIS A 364 11.96 -5.51 11.42
C HIS A 364 12.15 -7.00 11.15
N ARG A 365 13.36 -7.53 11.32
CA ARG A 365 13.75 -8.92 11.05
C ARG A 365 13.52 -9.36 9.61
N ASN A 366 13.46 -8.42 8.69
CA ASN A 366 13.33 -8.64 7.26
C ASN A 366 14.57 -8.13 6.54
N PRO A 367 15.12 -8.87 5.58
CA PRO A 367 16.23 -8.39 4.78
C PRO A 367 15.73 -7.34 3.78
N TYR A 368 15.67 -6.07 4.20
CA TYR A 368 15.49 -4.94 3.28
C TYR A 368 16.75 -4.78 2.45
N ARG A 369 16.82 -5.54 1.38
CA ARG A 369 17.91 -5.46 0.41
C ARG A 369 17.72 -4.25 -0.50
N LEU A 370 18.61 -4.11 -1.48
CA LEU A 370 18.54 -3.05 -2.50
C LEU A 370 17.18 -3.00 -3.23
N GLU A 371 16.48 -4.14 -3.30
CA GLU A 371 15.15 -4.28 -3.88
C GLU A 371 14.10 -3.36 -3.24
N ALA A 372 14.13 -3.21 -1.92
CA ALA A 372 13.19 -2.30 -1.22
C ALA A 372 13.43 -0.83 -1.61
N TRP A 373 14.69 -0.44 -1.83
CA TRP A 373 15.03 0.90 -2.30
C TRP A 373 14.63 1.12 -3.76
N ALA A 374 14.80 0.09 -4.61
CA ALA A 374 14.35 0.12 -5.99
C ALA A 374 12.81 0.21 -6.08
N ALA A 375 12.09 -0.59 -5.29
CA ALA A 375 10.63 -0.50 -5.16
C ALA A 375 10.18 0.88 -4.70
N ARG A 376 10.90 1.49 -3.72
CA ARG A 376 10.64 2.87 -3.27
C ARG A 376 10.75 3.88 -4.40
N MET A 377 11.74 3.78 -5.27
CA MET A 377 11.87 4.64 -6.44
C MET A 377 10.69 4.45 -7.41
N MET A 378 10.28 3.19 -7.63
CA MET A 378 9.15 2.88 -8.52
C MET A 378 7.84 3.48 -8.01
N TYR A 379 7.49 3.24 -6.75
CA TYR A 379 6.25 3.81 -6.22
C TYR A 379 6.32 5.33 -6.05
N GLY A 380 7.49 5.90 -5.81
CA GLY A 380 7.67 7.35 -5.80
C GLY A 380 7.26 7.99 -7.13
N TRP A 381 7.68 7.43 -8.25
CA TRP A 381 7.25 7.88 -9.59
C TRP A 381 5.76 7.60 -9.85
N ALA A 382 5.22 6.48 -9.37
CA ALA A 382 3.79 6.22 -9.46
C ALA A 382 2.97 7.30 -8.74
N HIS A 383 3.42 7.72 -7.56
CA HIS A 383 2.79 8.79 -6.78
C HIS A 383 2.93 10.17 -7.46
N VAL A 384 4.09 10.49 -8.04
CA VAL A 384 4.29 11.71 -8.82
C VAL A 384 3.25 11.79 -9.95
N PHE A 385 3.12 10.72 -10.73
CA PHE A 385 2.18 10.72 -11.84
C PHE A 385 0.71 10.69 -11.39
N ALA A 386 0.40 9.97 -10.31
CA ALA A 386 -0.96 9.97 -9.76
C ALA A 386 -1.39 11.37 -9.31
N ILE A 387 -0.55 12.06 -8.55
CA ILE A 387 -0.82 13.42 -8.07
C ILE A 387 -0.90 14.40 -9.25
N TRP A 388 0.03 14.30 -10.20
CA TRP A 388 0.03 15.13 -11.40
C TRP A 388 -1.25 14.97 -12.24
N ASP A 389 -1.68 13.72 -12.47
CA ASP A 389 -2.88 13.43 -13.23
C ASP A 389 -4.15 13.87 -12.49
N ILE A 390 -4.17 13.80 -11.15
CA ILE A 390 -5.28 14.36 -10.33
C ILE A 390 -5.37 15.88 -10.50
N VAL A 391 -4.23 16.60 -10.39
CA VAL A 391 -4.18 18.05 -10.54
C VAL A 391 -4.63 18.47 -11.94
N ARG A 392 -4.24 17.71 -12.97
CA ARG A 392 -4.66 17.95 -14.36
C ARG A 392 -6.06 17.41 -14.71
N ARG A 393 -6.75 16.77 -13.77
CA ARG A 393 -8.06 16.12 -13.97
C ARG A 393 -8.06 15.05 -15.08
N ASN A 394 -6.90 14.46 -15.35
CA ASN A 394 -6.68 13.45 -16.39
C ASN A 394 -6.27 12.13 -15.76
N ARG A 395 -7.22 11.40 -15.15
CA ARG A 395 -6.94 10.13 -14.46
C ARG A 395 -6.74 8.99 -15.44
N MET A 396 -5.75 8.15 -15.19
CA MET A 396 -5.55 6.92 -15.98
C MET A 396 -6.72 5.94 -15.79
N ALA A 397 -7.09 5.24 -16.86
CA ALA A 397 -8.08 4.17 -16.79
C ALA A 397 -7.57 3.02 -15.89
N TRP A 398 -8.49 2.46 -15.09
CA TRP A 398 -8.22 1.31 -14.22
C TRP A 398 -7.94 0.04 -15.04
N GLN A 399 -7.03 -0.82 -14.54
CA GLN A 399 -6.78 -2.16 -15.04
C GLN A 399 -6.53 -3.11 -13.85
N PRO A 400 -7.01 -4.38 -13.91
CA PRO A 400 -6.72 -5.37 -12.89
C PRO A 400 -5.21 -5.65 -12.75
N THR A 401 -4.78 -6.00 -11.55
CA THR A 401 -3.43 -6.53 -11.33
C THR A 401 -3.36 -7.92 -11.99
N GLY A 402 -2.30 -8.21 -12.74
CA GLY A 402 -2.16 -9.51 -13.44
C GLY A 402 -2.78 -9.61 -14.84
N SER A 403 -3.55 -8.61 -15.31
CA SER A 403 -4.05 -8.64 -16.70
C SER A 403 -2.90 -8.46 -17.69
N SER A 404 -2.75 -9.41 -18.61
CA SER A 404 -1.74 -9.42 -19.69
C SER A 404 -1.90 -8.28 -20.73
N GLY A 405 -3.00 -7.54 -20.67
CA GLY A 405 -3.37 -6.46 -21.58
C GLY A 405 -2.86 -5.07 -21.24
N ALA A 406 -1.85 -4.90 -20.37
CA ALA A 406 -1.31 -3.58 -20.04
C ALA A 406 -0.75 -2.90 -21.30
N LYS A 407 -1.50 -1.96 -21.86
CA LYS A 407 -1.05 -1.19 -23.04
C LYS A 407 0.32 -0.58 -22.75
N LYS A 408 1.30 -0.88 -23.64
CA LYS A 408 2.71 -0.43 -23.61
C LYS A 408 2.91 1.07 -23.29
N ASN A 409 1.90 1.91 -23.52
CA ASN A 409 1.99 3.36 -23.30
C ASN A 409 1.97 3.81 -21.82
N LYS A 410 1.47 2.98 -20.88
CA LYS A 410 1.34 3.41 -19.47
C LYS A 410 2.68 3.42 -18.74
N THR A 411 3.54 2.45 -18.99
CA THR A 411 4.88 2.36 -18.41
C THR A 411 5.90 3.24 -19.11
N ARG A 412 5.61 3.74 -20.33
CA ARG A 412 6.52 4.63 -21.06
C ARG A 412 6.87 5.90 -20.28
N ARG A 413 5.88 6.56 -19.68
CA ARG A 413 6.10 7.77 -18.83
C ARG A 413 7.04 7.48 -17.66
N PHE A 414 6.84 6.34 -17.04
CA PHE A 414 7.69 5.86 -15.95
C PHE A 414 9.14 5.68 -16.42
N TRP A 415 9.36 4.97 -17.54
CA TRP A 415 10.71 4.75 -18.06
C TRP A 415 11.39 6.03 -18.48
N ILE A 416 10.67 6.96 -19.13
CA ILE A 416 11.20 8.28 -19.46
C ILE A 416 11.64 9.02 -18.19
N ALA A 417 10.83 9.00 -17.14
CA ALA A 417 11.17 9.67 -15.89
C ALA A 417 12.37 9.02 -15.17
N VAL A 418 12.45 7.68 -15.11
CA VAL A 418 13.58 6.99 -14.50
C VAL A 418 14.87 7.24 -15.28
N ILE A 419 14.83 7.18 -16.63
CA ILE A 419 16.03 7.39 -17.46
C ILE A 419 16.44 8.86 -17.45
N ALA A 420 15.52 9.76 -17.78
CA ALA A 420 15.87 11.18 -17.97
C ALA A 420 16.15 11.87 -16.63
N TRP A 421 15.25 11.69 -15.66
CA TRP A 421 15.43 12.32 -14.35
C TRP A 421 16.35 11.50 -13.44
N GLY A 422 16.05 10.23 -13.20
CA GLY A 422 16.83 9.37 -12.33
C GLY A 422 18.26 9.20 -12.86
N GLY A 423 18.40 8.76 -14.11
CA GLY A 423 19.70 8.57 -14.75
C GLY A 423 20.47 9.88 -14.93
N GLY A 424 19.81 10.94 -15.43
CA GLY A 424 20.43 12.24 -15.62
C GLY A 424 20.92 12.86 -14.30
N THR A 425 20.11 12.84 -13.24
CA THR A 425 20.54 13.37 -11.93
C THR A 425 21.59 12.48 -11.28
N ALA A 426 21.56 11.16 -11.43
CA ALA A 426 22.58 10.26 -10.91
C ALA A 426 23.95 10.53 -11.56
N LEU A 427 23.99 10.61 -12.89
CA LEU A 427 25.21 10.92 -13.63
C LEU A 427 25.77 12.29 -13.24
N LEU A 428 24.91 13.31 -13.21
CA LEU A 428 25.32 14.66 -12.85
C LEU A 428 25.84 14.74 -11.40
N TRP A 429 25.16 14.11 -10.45
CA TRP A 429 25.60 14.06 -9.05
C TRP A 429 26.97 13.41 -8.90
N VAL A 430 27.18 12.23 -9.48
CA VAL A 430 28.46 11.52 -9.44
C VAL A 430 29.57 12.33 -10.13
N PHE A 431 29.31 12.85 -11.33
CA PHE A 431 30.25 13.67 -12.07
C PHE A 431 30.70 14.90 -11.29
N LEU A 432 29.74 15.67 -10.77
CA LEU A 432 30.05 16.88 -9.99
C LEU A 432 30.81 16.54 -8.69
N SER A 433 30.47 15.45 -8.03
CA SER A 433 31.18 15.01 -6.83
C SER A 433 32.65 14.69 -7.14
N ILE A 434 32.92 13.94 -8.20
CA ILE A 434 34.29 13.63 -8.65
C ILE A 434 35.03 14.90 -9.03
N TRP A 435 34.40 15.77 -9.81
CA TRP A 435 35.00 17.05 -10.19
C TRP A 435 35.41 17.90 -8.99
N ARG A 436 34.51 18.00 -7.97
CA ARG A 436 34.83 18.76 -6.74
C ARG A 436 35.91 18.08 -5.88
N MET A 437 35.95 16.77 -5.83
CA MET A 437 37.04 16.05 -5.17
C MET A 437 38.40 16.35 -5.78
N LEU A 438 38.48 16.42 -7.12
CA LEU A 438 39.72 16.73 -7.83
C LEU A 438 40.15 18.18 -7.69
N THR A 439 39.19 19.12 -7.59
CA THR A 439 39.48 20.57 -7.58
C THR A 439 39.57 21.16 -6.17
N MET A 440 38.91 20.59 -5.17
CA MET A 440 38.77 21.13 -3.80
C MET A 440 39.23 20.15 -2.71
N GLY A 441 39.71 18.98 -3.08
CA GLY A 441 40.18 17.93 -2.18
C GLY A 441 39.11 16.90 -1.83
N PRO A 442 39.50 15.65 -1.53
CA PRO A 442 38.57 14.52 -1.43
C PRO A 442 37.75 14.48 -0.15
N LEU A 443 38.28 14.94 1.00
CA LEU A 443 37.72 14.70 2.31
C LEU A 443 36.27 15.17 2.46
N ASN A 444 35.94 16.36 1.97
CA ASN A 444 34.61 16.94 2.11
C ASN A 444 33.57 16.32 1.18
N PHE A 445 34.00 15.79 0.02
CA PHE A 445 33.11 15.31 -1.03
C PHE A 445 32.96 13.79 -1.07
N ALA A 446 33.76 13.03 -0.33
CA ALA A 446 33.75 11.56 -0.35
C ALA A 446 32.37 10.98 0.02
N LEU A 447 31.72 11.50 1.06
CA LEU A 447 30.41 11.02 1.49
C LEU A 447 29.31 11.43 0.50
N VAL A 448 29.42 12.59 -0.13
CA VAL A 448 28.50 13.05 -1.16
C VAL A 448 28.61 12.18 -2.41
N LEU A 449 29.84 11.81 -2.81
CA LEU A 449 30.09 10.86 -3.89
C LEU A 449 29.51 9.47 -3.55
N ALA A 450 29.78 8.95 -2.33
CA ALA A 450 29.23 7.66 -1.92
C ALA A 450 27.70 7.63 -1.98
N SER A 451 27.04 8.72 -1.54
CA SER A 451 25.59 8.87 -1.64
C SER A 451 25.10 8.93 -3.10
N GLY A 452 25.82 9.61 -3.97
CA GLY A 452 25.54 9.66 -5.42
C GLY A 452 25.69 8.29 -6.10
N LEU A 453 26.72 7.53 -5.74
CA LEU A 453 26.93 6.16 -6.24
C LEU A 453 25.83 5.21 -5.74
N PHE A 454 25.43 5.33 -4.49
CA PHE A 454 24.30 4.57 -3.95
C PHE A 454 22.99 4.89 -4.70
N TYR A 455 22.70 6.16 -4.94
CA TYR A 455 21.55 6.57 -5.74
C TYR A 455 21.63 6.02 -7.18
N ALA A 456 22.79 6.12 -7.83
CA ALA A 456 23.02 5.56 -9.15
C ALA A 456 22.81 4.04 -9.19
N THR A 457 23.21 3.31 -8.14
CA THR A 457 22.99 1.88 -8.02
C THR A 457 21.50 1.55 -7.94
N ILE A 458 20.71 2.34 -7.19
CA ILE A 458 19.25 2.16 -7.12
C ILE A 458 18.62 2.42 -8.49
N VAL A 459 19.00 3.50 -9.18
CA VAL A 459 18.53 3.80 -10.54
C VAL A 459 18.87 2.65 -11.50
N GLY A 460 20.12 2.19 -11.48
CA GLY A 460 20.58 1.06 -12.29
C GLY A 460 19.78 -0.22 -12.01
N ARG A 461 19.47 -0.48 -10.73
CA ARG A 461 18.66 -1.64 -10.34
C ARG A 461 17.24 -1.60 -10.92
N VAL A 462 16.62 -0.42 -10.96
CA VAL A 462 15.29 -0.22 -11.57
C VAL A 462 15.35 -0.41 -13.09
N LEU A 463 16.43 0.01 -13.74
CA LEU A 463 16.60 -0.12 -15.20
C LEU A 463 16.83 -1.57 -15.64
N VAL A 464 17.39 -2.42 -14.78
CA VAL A 464 17.56 -3.86 -15.05
C VAL A 464 16.21 -4.57 -14.85
N GLN A 465 15.60 -4.96 -15.97
CA GLN A 465 14.33 -5.69 -15.92
C GLN A 465 14.48 -7.04 -15.21
N PRO A 466 13.49 -7.46 -14.42
CA PRO A 466 13.51 -8.78 -13.80
C PRO A 466 13.39 -9.87 -14.87
N ARG A 467 14.02 -11.00 -14.63
CA ARG A 467 13.69 -12.22 -15.39
C ARG A 467 12.27 -12.63 -14.99
N PRO A 468 11.46 -13.16 -15.92
CA PRO A 468 10.18 -13.75 -15.57
C PRO A 468 10.37 -14.80 -14.47
N THR A 469 9.52 -14.79 -13.46
CA THR A 469 9.49 -15.84 -12.45
C THR A 469 8.99 -17.10 -13.16
N GLU A 470 9.74 -18.18 -13.14
CA GLU A 470 9.24 -19.49 -13.59
C GLU A 470 8.03 -19.82 -12.72
N ALA A 471 6.91 -20.14 -13.34
CA ALA A 471 5.70 -20.51 -12.62
C ALA A 471 5.99 -21.79 -11.81
N VAL A 472 5.96 -21.68 -10.49
CA VAL A 472 6.06 -22.81 -9.55
C VAL A 472 4.67 -23.24 -9.14
#